data_284e0a4a6defc912ca1167b6a72ac660
#
_entry.id   284e0a4a6defc912ca1167b6a72ac660
#
_cell.length_a   1.000
_cell.length_b   1.000
_cell.length_c   1.000
_cell.angle_alpha   90.00
_cell.angle_beta   90.00
_cell.angle_gamma   90.00
#
_symmetry.space_group_name_H-M   'P 1'
#
loop_
_entity.id
_entity.type
_entity.pdbx_description
1 polymer ?
#
loop_
_entity_poly.entity_id
_entity_poly.type
_entity_poly.pdbx_seq_one_letter_code
_entity_poly.pdbx_strand_id
1 'polypeptide(L)'
;MHADVDVEARRLHVVHAERLACRRGCTSCCVDGLTVFEVEAEPIRRIHAALLATGVPHEEGACAFLDDEGACRIYAERPYVCRTQGLPLRWVEERDGHPVELRDTCPLNDLAGPIEELPAEDCWTLGPVEERLAKLQLAASPSAPRTLLRALFATK
;
A
#
# COMPACT_ATOMS: atom_id res chain seq x y z
N MET A 1 5.69 4.49 -12.84
CA MET A 1 4.52 4.59 -11.96
C MET A 1 4.91 4.51 -10.49
N HIS A 2 5.52 3.41 -9.97
CA HIS A 2 5.94 3.37 -8.56
C HIS A 2 6.91 4.50 -8.19
N ALA A 3 7.81 4.89 -9.10
CA ALA A 3 8.71 6.02 -8.87
C ALA A 3 7.96 7.35 -8.63
N ASP A 4 6.88 7.60 -9.36
CA ASP A 4 6.07 8.81 -9.18
C ASP A 4 5.36 8.79 -7.82
N VAL A 5 4.82 7.61 -7.46
CA VAL A 5 4.22 7.38 -6.13
C VAL A 5 5.24 7.61 -5.01
N ASP A 6 6.46 7.08 -5.17
CA ASP A 6 7.52 7.25 -4.17
C ASP A 6 7.99 8.71 -4.03
N VAL A 7 7.96 9.50 -5.11
CA VAL A 7 8.29 10.92 -5.04
C VAL A 7 7.26 11.67 -4.18
N GLU A 8 5.98 11.46 -4.48
CA GLU A 8 4.91 12.15 -3.76
C GLU A 8 4.76 11.63 -2.31
N ALA A 9 4.87 10.32 -2.10
CA ALA A 9 4.86 9.74 -0.76
C ALA A 9 6.02 10.30 0.10
N ARG A 10 7.23 10.47 -0.47
CA ARG A 10 8.34 11.10 0.24
C ARG A 10 8.06 12.55 0.59
N ARG A 11 7.45 13.33 -0.33
CA ARG A 11 7.04 14.70 -0.03
C ARG A 11 6.13 14.75 1.20
N LEU A 12 5.10 13.91 1.21
CA LEU A 12 4.16 13.83 2.33
C LEU A 12 4.83 13.33 3.63
N HIS A 13 5.76 12.38 3.54
CA HIS A 13 6.55 11.96 4.71
C HIS A 13 7.39 13.11 5.30
N VAL A 14 7.90 14.00 4.46
CA VAL A 14 8.64 15.19 4.96
C VAL A 14 7.68 16.18 5.62
N VAL A 15 6.53 16.44 5.01
CA VAL A 15 5.49 17.33 5.57
C VAL A 15 5.02 16.85 6.94
N HIS A 16 4.88 15.53 7.10
CA HIS A 16 4.38 14.92 8.33
C HIS A 16 5.44 14.24 9.20
N ALA A 17 6.73 14.59 9.02
CA ALA A 17 7.84 13.86 9.65
C ALA A 17 7.71 13.70 11.17
N GLU A 18 7.19 14.73 11.85
CA GLU A 18 7.02 14.73 13.31
C GLU A 18 5.72 14.04 13.78
N ARG A 19 4.83 13.72 12.85
CA ARG A 19 3.48 13.20 13.13
C ARG A 19 3.32 11.74 12.81
N LEU A 20 4.15 11.20 11.89
CA LEU A 20 4.03 9.82 11.45
C LEU A 20 4.74 8.86 12.41
N ALA A 21 4.02 7.85 12.85
CA ALA A 21 4.59 6.77 13.65
C ALA A 21 5.37 5.74 12.83
N CYS A 22 5.38 5.86 11.50
CA CYS A 22 6.01 4.91 10.58
C CYS A 22 7.53 4.88 10.77
N ARG A 23 8.04 3.70 11.14
CA ARG A 23 9.47 3.40 11.31
C ARG A 23 9.75 1.94 11.01
N ARG A 24 11.02 1.57 10.85
CA ARG A 24 11.39 0.14 10.73
C ARG A 24 10.83 -0.65 11.92
N GLY A 25 10.20 -1.78 11.64
CA GLY A 25 9.54 -2.61 12.64
C GLY A 25 8.11 -2.20 13.00
N CYS A 26 7.58 -1.11 12.42
CA CYS A 26 6.15 -0.81 12.50
C CYS A 26 5.41 -1.72 11.51
N THR A 27 4.52 -2.57 12.01
CA THR A 27 3.80 -3.59 11.23
C THR A 27 2.29 -3.47 11.28
N SER A 28 1.74 -2.46 11.96
CA SER A 28 0.30 -2.33 12.21
C SER A 28 -0.56 -2.28 10.93
N CYS A 29 0.00 -1.82 9.80
CA CYS A 29 -0.66 -1.83 8.49
C CYS A 29 -0.22 -3.02 7.61
N CYS A 30 0.71 -3.85 8.07
CA CYS A 30 1.18 -5.04 7.36
C CYS A 30 0.27 -6.23 7.68
N VAL A 31 -0.96 -6.15 7.20
CA VAL A 31 -2.01 -7.15 7.45
C VAL A 31 -2.01 -8.24 6.38
N ASP A 32 -2.58 -9.38 6.71
CA ASP A 32 -2.84 -10.45 5.75
C ASP A 32 -4.07 -10.13 4.87
N GLY A 33 -4.30 -10.93 3.84
CA GLY A 33 -5.46 -10.77 2.99
C GLY A 33 -5.38 -9.66 1.94
N LEU A 34 -4.26 -8.93 1.85
CA LEU A 34 -4.08 -7.89 0.84
C LEU A 34 -4.01 -8.50 -0.57
N THR A 35 -4.84 -7.96 -1.46
CA THR A 35 -4.81 -8.28 -2.89
C THR A 35 -4.26 -7.13 -3.69
N VAL A 36 -3.49 -7.45 -4.73
CA VAL A 36 -2.86 -6.49 -5.64
C VAL A 36 -3.24 -6.79 -7.08
N PHE A 37 -3.02 -5.85 -7.97
CA PHE A 37 -3.16 -6.10 -9.40
C PHE A 37 -2.06 -7.05 -9.88
N GLU A 38 -2.36 -7.84 -10.92
CA GLU A 38 -1.39 -8.76 -11.50
C GLU A 38 -0.15 -8.01 -12.02
N VAL A 39 -0.33 -6.81 -12.56
CA VAL A 39 0.77 -5.92 -13.01
C VAL A 39 1.70 -5.47 -11.87
N GLU A 40 1.28 -5.61 -10.62
CA GLU A 40 2.13 -5.39 -9.43
C GLU A 40 2.71 -6.70 -8.90
N ALA A 41 1.97 -7.80 -9.02
CA ALA A 41 2.40 -9.12 -8.59
C ALA A 41 3.55 -9.67 -9.45
N GLU A 42 3.51 -9.43 -10.76
CA GLU A 42 4.49 -9.94 -11.73
C GLU A 42 5.93 -9.47 -11.44
N PRO A 43 6.22 -8.18 -11.19
CA PRO A 43 7.55 -7.76 -10.77
C PRO A 43 8.03 -8.44 -9.49
N ILE A 44 7.13 -8.67 -8.52
CA ILE A 44 7.47 -9.37 -7.27
C ILE A 44 7.88 -10.81 -7.58
N ARG A 45 7.11 -11.55 -8.39
CA ARG A 45 7.45 -12.93 -8.79
C ARG A 45 8.80 -12.99 -9.48
N ARG A 46 9.06 -12.08 -10.40
CA ARG A 46 10.28 -12.08 -11.19
C ARG A 46 11.52 -11.76 -10.34
N ILE A 47 11.43 -10.73 -9.49
CA ILE A 47 12.59 -10.24 -8.70
C ILE A 47 12.85 -11.13 -7.50
N HIS A 48 11.78 -11.63 -6.87
CA HIS A 48 11.85 -12.41 -5.63
C HIS A 48 11.58 -13.91 -5.85
N ALA A 49 11.85 -14.44 -7.05
CA ALA A 49 11.56 -15.83 -7.41
C ALA A 49 12.13 -16.85 -6.41
N ALA A 50 13.36 -16.66 -5.94
CA ALA A 50 13.98 -17.55 -4.95
C ALA A 50 13.26 -17.49 -3.59
N LEU A 51 12.91 -16.28 -3.12
CA LEU A 51 12.14 -16.09 -1.89
C LEU A 51 10.78 -16.79 -1.97
N LEU A 52 10.08 -16.64 -3.09
CA LEU A 52 8.74 -17.21 -3.27
C LEU A 52 8.76 -18.74 -3.40
N ALA A 53 9.83 -19.31 -3.98
CA ALA A 53 9.97 -20.76 -4.17
C ALA A 53 10.37 -21.49 -2.90
N THR A 54 11.24 -20.92 -2.09
CA THR A 54 11.87 -21.63 -0.95
C THR A 54 11.63 -20.96 0.41
N GLY A 55 11.25 -19.69 0.41
CA GLY A 55 10.98 -18.95 1.64
C GLY A 55 9.71 -19.42 2.34
N VAL A 56 9.67 -19.19 3.64
CA VAL A 56 8.48 -19.42 4.46
C VAL A 56 7.72 -18.09 4.53
N PRO A 57 6.42 -18.04 4.19
CA PRO A 57 5.60 -16.87 4.45
C PRO A 57 5.49 -16.62 5.96
N HIS A 58 5.40 -15.37 6.37
CA HIS A 58 5.11 -15.04 7.76
C HIS A 58 3.77 -15.67 8.20
N GLU A 59 3.58 -15.87 9.51
CA GLU A 59 2.36 -16.48 10.05
C GLU A 59 1.08 -15.77 9.58
N GLU A 60 -0.02 -16.51 9.55
CA GLU A 60 -1.33 -15.95 9.19
C GLU A 60 -1.75 -14.84 10.16
N GLY A 61 -2.48 -13.86 9.65
CA GLY A 61 -2.89 -12.66 10.38
C GLY A 61 -1.98 -11.46 10.16
N ALA A 62 -0.75 -11.67 9.70
CA ALA A 62 0.17 -10.62 9.28
C ALA A 62 0.64 -10.82 7.83
N CYS A 63 1.18 -9.77 7.22
CA CYS A 63 1.64 -9.82 5.83
C CYS A 63 2.68 -10.93 5.63
N ALA A 64 2.47 -11.82 4.65
CA ALA A 64 3.34 -12.94 4.33
C ALA A 64 4.81 -12.56 4.04
N PHE A 65 5.06 -11.30 3.71
CA PHE A 65 6.40 -10.77 3.40
C PHE A 65 7.15 -10.16 4.57
N LEU A 66 6.62 -10.22 5.78
CA LEU A 66 7.39 -9.82 6.96
C LEU A 66 8.46 -10.86 7.29
N ASP A 67 9.60 -10.39 7.76
CA ASP A 67 10.60 -11.22 8.44
C ASP A 67 10.37 -11.24 9.96
N ASP A 68 11.19 -12.00 10.68
CA ASP A 68 11.08 -12.16 12.13
C ASP A 68 11.36 -10.86 12.91
N GLU A 69 11.96 -9.85 12.26
CA GLU A 69 12.23 -8.53 12.83
C GLU A 69 11.12 -7.51 12.49
N GLY A 70 10.06 -7.94 11.76
CA GLY A 70 8.98 -7.09 11.29
C GLY A 70 9.37 -6.20 10.11
N ALA A 71 10.44 -6.52 9.38
CA ALA A 71 10.79 -5.80 8.16
C ALA A 71 10.21 -6.49 6.92
N CYS A 72 9.86 -5.68 5.90
CA CYS A 72 9.32 -6.19 4.65
C CYS A 72 10.44 -6.72 3.75
N ARG A 73 10.39 -8.02 3.41
CA ARG A 73 11.37 -8.71 2.54
C ARG A 73 11.36 -8.24 1.08
N ILE A 74 10.29 -7.54 0.66
CA ILE A 74 10.12 -7.01 -0.70
C ILE A 74 9.95 -5.48 -0.69
N TYR A 75 10.57 -4.78 0.27
CA TYR A 75 10.31 -3.36 0.52
C TYR A 75 10.46 -2.47 -0.73
N ALA A 76 11.44 -2.75 -1.58
CA ALA A 76 11.67 -1.99 -2.81
C ALA A 76 10.56 -2.21 -3.85
N GLU A 77 10.04 -3.45 -3.95
CA GLU A 77 9.00 -3.88 -4.90
C GLU A 77 7.60 -3.94 -4.26
N ARG A 78 7.45 -3.38 -3.04
CA ARG A 78 6.14 -3.37 -2.39
C ARG A 78 5.07 -2.72 -3.29
N PRO A 79 3.83 -3.25 -3.28
CA PRO A 79 2.72 -2.72 -4.07
C PRO A 79 2.38 -1.28 -3.69
N TYR A 80 1.62 -0.62 -4.55
CA TYR A 80 1.14 0.74 -4.35
C TYR A 80 0.52 0.97 -2.97
N VAL A 81 -0.41 0.11 -2.57
CA VAL A 81 -1.08 0.22 -1.27
C VAL A 81 -0.08 0.29 -0.10
N CYS A 82 1.03 -0.46 -0.17
CA CYS A 82 2.05 -0.48 0.87
C CYS A 82 2.95 0.78 0.86
N ARG A 83 2.98 1.52 -0.26
CA ARG A 83 3.80 2.74 -0.40
C ARG A 83 3.18 3.96 0.25
N THR A 84 1.87 3.96 0.37
CA THR A 84 1.07 5.07 0.90
C THR A 84 0.51 4.82 2.29
N GLN A 85 0.72 3.61 2.83
CA GLN A 85 0.29 3.28 4.18
C GLN A 85 0.95 4.20 5.22
N GLY A 86 0.14 4.60 6.18
CA GLY A 86 0.56 5.51 7.25
C GLY A 86 0.42 6.99 6.91
N LEU A 87 0.33 7.37 5.63
CA LEU A 87 0.05 8.76 5.26
C LEU A 87 -1.39 9.15 5.59
N PRO A 88 -1.67 10.44 5.86
CA PRO A 88 -3.02 10.95 5.82
C PRO A 88 -3.62 10.75 4.42
N LEU A 89 -4.79 10.13 4.36
CA LEU A 89 -5.48 9.79 3.12
C LEU A 89 -6.70 10.69 2.94
N ARG A 90 -7.05 10.96 1.67
CA ARG A 90 -8.32 11.57 1.29
C ARG A 90 -8.89 10.91 0.05
N TRP A 91 -10.20 10.85 -0.05
CA TRP A 91 -10.90 10.42 -1.25
C TRP A 91 -12.31 11.02 -1.30
N VAL A 92 -12.95 10.94 -2.44
CA VAL A 92 -14.33 11.41 -2.63
C VAL A 92 -15.21 10.22 -2.95
N GLU A 93 -16.30 10.09 -2.22
CA GLU A 93 -17.38 9.14 -2.50
C GLU A 93 -18.66 9.88 -2.88
N GLU A 94 -19.47 9.27 -3.72
CA GLU A 94 -20.81 9.76 -3.98
C GLU A 94 -21.77 9.18 -2.93
N ARG A 95 -22.42 10.04 -2.16
CA ARG A 95 -23.45 9.67 -1.17
C ARG A 95 -24.70 10.46 -1.45
N ASP A 96 -25.80 9.76 -1.69
CA ASP A 96 -27.12 10.37 -1.99
C ASP A 96 -27.07 11.41 -3.13
N GLY A 97 -26.26 11.14 -4.18
CA GLY A 97 -26.09 12.02 -5.32
C GLY A 97 -25.20 13.25 -5.08
N HIS A 98 -24.48 13.29 -3.97
CA HIS A 98 -23.55 14.37 -3.63
C HIS A 98 -22.15 13.84 -3.36
N PRO A 99 -21.10 14.53 -3.88
CA PRO A 99 -19.71 14.16 -3.55
C PRO A 99 -19.42 14.52 -2.09
N VAL A 100 -18.94 13.52 -1.34
CA VAL A 100 -18.51 13.68 0.04
C VAL A 100 -17.01 13.33 0.12
N GLU A 101 -16.20 14.28 0.60
CA GLU A 101 -14.80 14.00 0.89
C GLU A 101 -14.69 13.25 2.21
N LEU A 102 -13.95 12.15 2.19
CA LEU A 102 -13.63 11.32 3.33
C LEU A 102 -12.12 11.36 3.55
N ARG A 103 -11.71 11.18 4.79
CA ARG A 103 -10.31 11.17 5.21
C ARG A 103 -10.06 10.07 6.21
N ASP A 104 -8.84 9.54 6.22
CA ASP A 104 -8.39 8.53 7.16
C ASP A 104 -6.88 8.64 7.38
N THR A 105 -6.40 8.14 8.51
CA THR A 105 -4.98 8.07 8.83
C THR A 105 -4.70 6.89 9.74
N CYS A 106 -3.43 6.48 9.79
CA CYS A 106 -3.01 5.47 10.76
C CYS A 106 -3.30 5.97 12.20
N PRO A 107 -3.98 5.19 13.03
CA PRO A 107 -4.32 5.59 14.41
C PRO A 107 -3.11 5.77 15.33
N LEU A 108 -1.92 5.36 14.88
CA LEU A 108 -0.66 5.58 15.59
C LEU A 108 -0.05 6.96 15.31
N ASN A 109 -0.55 7.68 14.31
CA ASN A 109 -0.06 9.02 13.98
C ASN A 109 -0.62 10.05 14.97
N ASP A 110 0.20 11.04 15.33
CA ASP A 110 -0.23 12.21 16.08
C ASP A 110 -0.32 13.41 15.14
N LEU A 111 -1.51 13.67 14.61
CA LEU A 111 -1.74 14.79 13.69
C LEU A 111 -1.86 16.15 14.39
N ALA A 112 -1.81 16.18 15.72
CA ALA A 112 -1.98 17.39 16.54
C ALA A 112 -3.33 18.11 16.34
N GLY A 113 -4.31 17.46 15.70
CA GLY A 113 -5.64 17.99 15.43
C GLY A 113 -6.48 17.06 14.55
N PRO A 114 -7.74 17.44 14.26
CA PRO A 114 -8.61 16.67 13.38
C PRO A 114 -8.02 16.53 11.97
N ILE A 115 -8.12 15.36 11.39
CA ILE A 115 -7.61 15.09 10.03
C ILE A 115 -8.34 15.94 8.98
N GLU A 116 -9.58 16.33 9.25
CA GLU A 116 -10.40 17.17 8.40
C GLU A 116 -9.83 18.59 8.21
N GLU A 117 -8.99 19.04 9.14
CA GLU A 117 -8.34 20.36 9.09
C GLU A 117 -7.03 20.37 8.29
N LEU A 118 -6.51 19.19 7.91
CA LEU A 118 -5.31 19.15 7.06
C LEU A 118 -5.63 19.72 5.67
N PRO A 119 -4.72 20.51 5.06
CA PRO A 119 -4.84 20.89 3.67
C PRO A 119 -4.94 19.67 2.75
N ALA A 120 -5.74 19.74 1.69
CA ALA A 120 -5.93 18.62 0.78
C ALA A 120 -4.62 18.17 0.11
N GLU A 121 -3.71 19.11 -0.14
CA GLU A 121 -2.36 18.88 -0.69
C GLU A 121 -1.43 18.15 0.29
N ASP A 122 -1.75 18.14 1.58
CA ASP A 122 -1.02 17.41 2.60
C ASP A 122 -1.58 16.01 2.86
N CYS A 123 -2.55 15.59 2.07
CA CYS A 123 -3.11 14.25 2.11
C CYS A 123 -2.81 13.49 0.82
N TRP A 124 -2.56 12.20 0.93
CA TRP A 124 -2.53 11.33 -0.24
C TRP A 124 -3.94 11.16 -0.79
N THR A 125 -4.15 11.48 -2.06
CA THR A 125 -5.46 11.30 -2.72
C THR A 125 -5.57 9.89 -3.29
N LEU A 126 -6.53 9.10 -2.77
CA LEU A 126 -6.90 7.80 -3.32
C LEU A 126 -7.71 7.97 -4.62
N GLY A 127 -7.62 6.98 -5.51
CA GLY A 127 -8.35 6.91 -6.79
C GLY A 127 -7.43 7.03 -8.00
N PRO A 128 -6.71 8.12 -8.23
CA PRO A 128 -5.95 8.33 -9.47
C PRO A 128 -4.91 7.25 -9.79
N VAL A 129 -4.23 6.72 -8.78
CA VAL A 129 -3.22 5.65 -8.98
C VAL A 129 -3.90 4.31 -9.20
N GLU A 130 -4.97 4.02 -8.45
CA GLU A 130 -5.78 2.81 -8.61
C GLU A 130 -6.40 2.73 -10.01
N GLU A 131 -6.93 3.83 -10.53
CA GLU A 131 -7.46 3.91 -11.90
C GLU A 131 -6.37 3.64 -12.94
N ARG A 132 -5.17 4.20 -12.73
CA ARG A 132 -4.02 3.94 -13.60
C ARG A 132 -3.60 2.48 -13.56
N LEU A 133 -3.55 1.86 -12.37
CA LEU A 133 -3.27 0.44 -12.19
C LEU A 133 -4.32 -0.43 -12.87
N ALA A 134 -5.60 -0.10 -12.71
CA ALA A 134 -6.69 -0.81 -13.37
C ALA A 134 -6.58 -0.75 -14.90
N LYS A 135 -6.23 0.41 -15.48
CA LYS A 135 -6.00 0.56 -16.92
C LYS A 135 -4.80 -0.26 -17.39
N LEU A 136 -3.71 -0.29 -16.63
CA LEU A 136 -2.53 -1.11 -16.94
C LEU A 136 -2.86 -2.60 -16.86
N GLN A 137 -3.62 -3.02 -15.84
CA GLN A 137 -4.11 -4.38 -15.69
C GLN A 137 -4.95 -4.80 -16.89
N LEU A 138 -5.91 -3.97 -17.28
CA LEU A 138 -6.78 -4.24 -18.42
C LEU A 138 -5.98 -4.39 -19.73
N ALA A 139 -4.96 -3.57 -19.92
CA ALA A 139 -4.11 -3.63 -21.11
C ALA A 139 -3.18 -4.86 -21.13
N ALA A 140 -2.63 -5.24 -19.98
CA ALA A 140 -1.66 -6.33 -19.88
C ALA A 140 -2.31 -7.72 -19.72
N SER A 141 -3.38 -7.80 -18.93
CA SER A 141 -4.02 -9.06 -18.54
C SER A 141 -5.51 -8.82 -18.20
N PRO A 142 -6.38 -8.64 -19.22
CA PRO A 142 -7.78 -8.21 -19.03
C PRO A 142 -8.60 -9.10 -18.09
N SER A 143 -8.30 -10.41 -18.10
CA SER A 143 -9.04 -11.41 -17.34
C SER A 143 -8.38 -11.85 -16.04
N ALA A 144 -7.20 -11.29 -15.72
CA ALA A 144 -6.51 -11.68 -14.49
C ALA A 144 -7.22 -11.11 -13.27
N PRO A 145 -7.54 -11.92 -12.27
CA PRO A 145 -8.10 -11.45 -11.01
C PRO A 145 -7.02 -10.68 -10.22
N ARG A 146 -7.44 -10.01 -9.18
CA ARG A 146 -6.49 -9.52 -8.19
C ARG A 146 -5.80 -10.70 -7.49
N THR A 147 -4.51 -10.55 -7.26
CA THR A 147 -3.68 -11.60 -6.66
C THR A 147 -3.51 -11.34 -5.17
N LEU A 148 -3.81 -12.34 -4.35
CA LEU A 148 -3.52 -12.30 -2.92
C LEU A 148 -2.00 -12.36 -2.72
N LEU A 149 -1.42 -11.44 -1.95
CA LEU A 149 0.04 -11.38 -1.72
C LEU A 149 0.59 -12.70 -1.14
N ARG A 150 -0.11 -13.32 -0.19
CA ARG A 150 0.27 -14.61 0.38
C ARG A 150 0.31 -15.73 -0.66
N ALA A 151 -0.59 -15.70 -1.64
CA ALA A 151 -0.64 -16.70 -2.70
C ALA A 151 0.53 -16.62 -3.72
N LEU A 152 1.40 -15.62 -3.59
CA LEU A 152 2.64 -15.55 -4.37
C LEU A 152 3.67 -16.58 -3.91
N PHE A 153 3.65 -17.00 -2.64
CA PHE A 153 4.51 -18.08 -2.17
C PHE A 153 4.06 -19.43 -2.74
N ALA A 154 5.00 -20.27 -3.12
CA ALA A 154 4.70 -21.63 -3.55
C ALA A 154 4.00 -22.38 -2.39
N THR A 155 2.87 -23.01 -2.70
CA THR A 155 2.18 -23.93 -1.78
C THR A 155 3.09 -25.12 -1.57
N LYS A 156 3.54 -25.37 -0.35
CA LYS A 156 4.29 -26.56 0.03
C LYS A 156 3.35 -27.70 0.33
#